data_f62a422778a011200699119230908ea6
#
_entry.id   f62a422778a011200699119230908ea6
#
_cell.length_a   1.000
_cell.length_b   1.000
_cell.length_c   1.000
_cell.angle_alpha   90.00
_cell.angle_beta   90.00
_cell.angle_gamma   90.00
#
_symmetry.space_group_name_H-M   'P 1'
#
loop_
_entity.id
_entity.type
_entity.pdbx_description
1 polymer ?
#
loop_
_entity_poly.entity_id
_entity_poly.type
_entity_poly.pdbx_seq_one_letter_code
_entity_poly.pdbx_strand_id
1 'polypeptide(L)'
;MEGSEIEYYCDETILVIAWKEAINNSACSFVEVKIAHGSQLRRALSDNTYGSSVYMYPTQMAQNANAVVAINGDFYGHRSCGITIYQRQLYRFNPRTLESCFFTASGDMIFTHVGELNTEEEVKKFVQDNDITFSVSFGPILVENGEKKTTNTYLVGEVDIHYSRAAIGQVDKLHYLLMSINEEGVYKNRVTINQAADLIYAKGVPNAYALDGGQTATIVMNGETFNRPDWGNERIMTDIIYFATAIPGEEASS
;
A
#
# COMPACT_ATOMS: atom_id res chain seq x y z
N MET A 1 -22.03 9.73 5.00
CA MET A 1 -22.28 8.34 4.54
C MET A 1 -23.19 7.67 5.57
N GLU A 2 -24.43 8.03 5.58
CA GLU A 2 -25.45 7.24 6.27
C GLU A 2 -25.64 5.94 5.47
N GLY A 3 -25.33 4.80 6.08
CA GLY A 3 -25.43 3.47 5.47
C GLY A 3 -24.25 3.11 4.57
N SER A 4 -23.01 3.29 5.04
CA SER A 4 -21.86 2.72 4.33
C SER A 4 -22.05 1.20 4.22
N GLU A 5 -22.29 0.71 3.01
CA GLU A 5 -22.32 -0.72 2.76
C GLU A 5 -20.95 -1.28 3.14
N ILE A 6 -20.99 -2.36 3.93
CA ILE A 6 -19.78 -3.14 4.22
C ILE A 6 -19.68 -4.17 3.10
N GLU A 7 -18.60 -4.11 2.35
CA GLU A 7 -18.23 -5.15 1.41
C GLU A 7 -17.31 -6.15 2.10
N TYR A 8 -17.42 -7.42 1.76
CA TYR A 8 -16.52 -8.42 2.29
C TYR A 8 -16.25 -9.55 1.30
N TYR A 9 -15.11 -10.19 1.48
CA TYR A 9 -14.76 -11.45 0.85
C TYR A 9 -14.20 -12.39 1.94
N CYS A 10 -14.58 -13.66 1.89
CA CYS A 10 -14.09 -14.65 2.83
C CYS A 10 -13.98 -16.03 2.18
N ASP A 11 -12.80 -16.63 2.32
CA ASP A 11 -12.58 -18.05 2.08
C ASP A 11 -11.80 -18.68 3.26
N GLU A 12 -11.33 -19.92 3.14
CA GLU A 12 -10.59 -20.61 4.19
C GLU A 12 -9.24 -19.95 4.52
N THR A 13 -8.71 -19.11 3.65
CA THR A 13 -7.35 -18.58 3.73
C THR A 13 -7.26 -17.06 3.83
N ILE A 14 -8.34 -16.33 3.54
CA ILE A 14 -8.37 -14.88 3.57
C ILE A 14 -9.74 -14.35 3.98
N LEU A 15 -9.73 -13.34 4.84
CA LEU A 15 -10.89 -12.51 5.18
C LEU A 15 -10.57 -11.05 4.82
N VAL A 16 -11.45 -10.44 4.05
CA VAL A 16 -11.39 -9.01 3.70
C VAL A 16 -12.70 -8.36 4.10
N ILE A 17 -12.62 -7.24 4.83
CA ILE A 17 -13.76 -6.41 5.21
C ILE A 17 -13.45 -4.98 4.82
N ALA A 18 -14.29 -4.41 3.96
CA ALA A 18 -14.12 -3.06 3.44
C ALA A 18 -15.29 -2.17 3.85
N TRP A 19 -15.01 -0.95 4.28
CA TRP A 19 -16.02 0.03 4.67
C TRP A 19 -15.54 1.46 4.41
N LYS A 20 -16.48 2.39 4.39
CA LYS A 20 -16.22 3.82 4.23
C LYS A 20 -16.72 4.60 5.43
N GLU A 21 -15.96 5.59 5.85
CA GLU A 21 -16.32 6.53 6.92
C GLU A 21 -16.14 7.97 6.46
N ALA A 22 -17.03 8.84 6.91
CA ALA A 22 -16.81 10.29 6.79
C ALA A 22 -16.12 10.78 8.06
N ILE A 23 -14.88 11.24 7.95
CA ILE A 23 -14.10 11.76 9.06
C ILE A 23 -13.60 13.16 8.70
N ASN A 24 -13.97 14.18 9.50
CA ASN A 24 -13.57 15.57 9.27
C ASN A 24 -13.86 16.08 7.85
N ASN A 25 -15.02 15.70 7.30
CA ASN A 25 -15.43 16.01 5.92
C ASN A 25 -14.52 15.41 4.83
N SER A 26 -13.77 14.37 5.15
CA SER A 26 -13.01 13.52 4.20
C SER A 26 -13.74 12.20 4.00
N ALA A 27 -13.69 11.64 2.80
CA ALA A 27 -14.11 10.28 2.53
C ALA A 27 -12.94 9.33 2.82
N CYS A 28 -13.06 8.55 3.88
CA CYS A 28 -12.05 7.58 4.29
C CYS A 28 -12.53 6.17 3.95
N SER A 29 -11.78 5.48 3.12
CA SER A 29 -12.00 4.07 2.78
C SER A 29 -10.99 3.21 3.52
N PHE A 30 -11.47 2.20 4.23
CA PHE A 30 -10.67 1.26 4.98
C PHE A 30 -10.94 -0.16 4.52
N VAL A 31 -9.90 -0.96 4.48
CA VAL A 31 -10.02 -2.41 4.21
C VAL A 31 -9.16 -3.17 5.20
N GLU A 32 -9.81 -3.94 6.06
CA GLU A 32 -9.17 -4.89 6.97
C GLU A 32 -8.94 -6.20 6.23
N VAL A 33 -7.73 -6.75 6.33
CA VAL A 33 -7.33 -7.99 5.65
C VAL A 33 -6.66 -8.92 6.65
N LYS A 34 -7.15 -10.15 6.76
CA LYS A 34 -6.51 -11.25 7.48
C LYS A 34 -6.21 -12.39 6.52
N ILE A 35 -4.97 -12.86 6.53
CA ILE A 35 -4.48 -13.94 5.67
C ILE A 35 -3.94 -15.09 6.49
N ALA A 36 -3.97 -16.30 5.94
CA ALA A 36 -3.44 -17.49 6.59
C ALA A 36 -1.92 -17.62 6.43
N HIS A 37 -1.36 -17.11 5.34
CA HIS A 37 0.04 -17.26 4.99
C HIS A 37 0.63 -15.95 4.42
N GLY A 38 1.87 -15.61 4.78
CA GLY A 38 2.55 -14.41 4.30
C GLY A 38 2.68 -14.35 2.77
N SER A 39 2.71 -15.50 2.09
CA SER A 39 2.75 -15.58 0.63
C SER A 39 1.51 -15.02 -0.08
N GLN A 40 0.44 -14.73 0.65
CA GLN A 40 -0.77 -14.12 0.11
C GLN A 40 -0.66 -12.59 -0.03
N LEU A 41 0.32 -11.97 0.64
CA LEU A 41 0.67 -10.55 0.51
C LEU A 41 1.78 -10.40 -0.53
N ARG A 42 1.51 -9.69 -1.60
CA ARG A 42 2.41 -9.59 -2.75
C ARG A 42 2.43 -8.18 -3.34
N ARG A 43 3.41 -7.93 -4.17
CA ARG A 43 3.49 -6.77 -5.05
C ARG A 43 3.40 -7.23 -6.51
N ALA A 44 2.64 -6.53 -7.32
CA ALA A 44 2.66 -6.70 -8.77
C ALA A 44 3.16 -5.42 -9.42
N LEU A 45 4.04 -5.58 -10.41
CA LEU A 45 4.50 -4.49 -11.26
C LEU A 45 3.67 -4.48 -12.54
N SER A 46 3.48 -3.31 -13.15
CA SER A 46 2.87 -3.21 -14.46
C SER A 46 3.67 -4.04 -15.47
N ASP A 47 2.96 -4.79 -16.31
CA ASP A 47 3.56 -5.72 -17.27
C ASP A 47 4.50 -6.78 -16.63
N ASN A 48 4.35 -7.06 -15.35
CA ASN A 48 5.20 -7.96 -14.56
C ASN A 48 6.71 -7.72 -14.69
N THR A 49 7.11 -6.51 -15.12
CA THR A 49 8.49 -6.17 -15.45
C THR A 49 8.92 -4.88 -14.75
N TYR A 50 10.05 -4.94 -14.03
CA TYR A 50 10.66 -3.75 -13.48
C TYR A 50 11.15 -2.82 -14.61
N GLY A 51 10.78 -1.53 -14.50
CA GLY A 51 11.21 -0.52 -15.48
C GLY A 51 10.48 -0.60 -16.82
N SER A 52 9.39 -1.37 -16.92
CA SER A 52 8.53 -1.37 -18.11
C SER A 52 8.01 0.04 -18.40
N SER A 53 7.93 0.38 -19.69
CA SER A 53 7.26 1.60 -20.17
C SER A 53 5.73 1.43 -20.27
N VAL A 54 5.22 0.24 -20.03
CA VAL A 54 3.80 -0.07 -20.02
C VAL A 54 3.26 0.20 -18.62
N TYR A 55 2.37 1.18 -18.49
CA TYR A 55 1.64 1.45 -17.26
C TYR A 55 0.21 0.91 -17.39
N MET A 56 -0.33 0.41 -16.29
CA MET A 56 -1.62 -0.26 -16.28
C MET A 56 -2.55 0.39 -15.25
N TYR A 57 -3.84 0.27 -15.45
CA TYR A 57 -4.81 0.62 -14.42
C TYR A 57 -4.73 -0.37 -13.24
N PRO A 58 -4.90 0.10 -11.99
CA PRO A 58 -4.85 -0.78 -10.81
C PRO A 58 -5.89 -1.92 -10.88
N THR A 59 -7.07 -1.67 -11.46
CA THR A 59 -8.08 -2.73 -11.70
C THR A 59 -7.57 -3.82 -12.63
N GLN A 60 -6.89 -3.46 -13.71
CA GLN A 60 -6.27 -4.44 -14.63
C GLN A 60 -5.14 -5.22 -13.97
N MET A 61 -4.28 -4.54 -13.19
CA MET A 61 -3.20 -5.21 -12.47
C MET A 61 -3.75 -6.17 -11.41
N ALA A 62 -4.78 -5.77 -10.67
CA ALA A 62 -5.44 -6.61 -9.69
C ALA A 62 -6.09 -7.85 -10.34
N GLN A 63 -6.76 -7.67 -11.48
CA GLN A 63 -7.33 -8.77 -12.26
C GLN A 63 -6.25 -9.74 -12.75
N ASN A 64 -5.16 -9.24 -13.34
CA ASN A 64 -4.06 -10.06 -13.83
C ASN A 64 -3.37 -10.84 -12.70
N ALA A 65 -3.36 -10.30 -11.48
CA ALA A 65 -2.78 -10.91 -10.30
C ALA A 65 -3.75 -11.84 -9.54
N ASN A 66 -5.00 -11.97 -9.98
CA ASN A 66 -6.08 -12.62 -9.24
C ASN A 66 -6.18 -12.10 -7.80
N ALA A 67 -6.07 -10.79 -7.63
CA ALA A 67 -6.14 -10.15 -6.34
C ALA A 67 -7.57 -10.17 -5.78
N VAL A 68 -7.72 -10.52 -4.52
CA VAL A 68 -8.96 -10.31 -3.76
C VAL A 68 -9.12 -8.84 -3.43
N VAL A 69 -8.04 -8.20 -3.00
CA VAL A 69 -7.97 -6.78 -2.74
C VAL A 69 -6.58 -6.25 -3.08
N ALA A 70 -6.51 -5.02 -3.57
CA ALA A 70 -5.24 -4.35 -3.87
C ALA A 70 -5.30 -2.88 -3.48
N ILE A 71 -4.12 -2.29 -3.24
CA ILE A 71 -3.90 -0.86 -3.06
C ILE A 71 -2.73 -0.44 -3.96
N ASN A 72 -2.68 0.82 -4.38
CA ASN A 72 -1.56 1.35 -5.15
C ASN A 72 -0.22 1.18 -4.42
N GLY A 73 0.87 1.17 -5.18
CA GLY A 73 2.23 1.05 -4.67
C GLY A 73 2.93 2.38 -4.40
N ASP A 74 4.22 2.45 -4.73
CA ASP A 74 5.14 3.51 -4.30
C ASP A 74 5.61 4.47 -5.40
N PHE A 75 5.00 4.48 -6.57
CA PHE A 75 5.38 5.39 -7.64
C PHE A 75 6.82 5.19 -8.17
N TYR A 76 7.40 4.00 -8.04
CA TYR A 76 8.80 3.74 -8.35
C TYR A 76 9.19 4.06 -9.81
N GLY A 77 8.28 3.87 -10.75
CA GLY A 77 8.52 4.10 -12.17
C GLY A 77 8.64 5.58 -12.56
N HIS A 78 8.19 6.48 -11.72
CA HIS A 78 8.22 7.93 -11.96
C HIS A 78 9.31 8.68 -11.17
N ARG A 79 10.14 7.95 -10.42
CA ARG A 79 11.27 8.53 -9.70
C ARG A 79 12.49 7.62 -9.73
N SER A 80 13.66 8.23 -9.51
CA SER A 80 14.94 7.54 -9.52
C SER A 80 15.46 7.16 -8.13
N CYS A 81 14.76 7.56 -7.06
CA CYS A 81 15.16 7.29 -5.68
C CYS A 81 14.34 6.14 -5.06
N GLY A 82 14.83 5.64 -3.91
CA GLY A 82 14.27 4.55 -3.14
C GLY A 82 15.07 3.25 -3.26
N ILE A 83 14.71 2.30 -2.42
CA ILE A 83 15.19 0.92 -2.45
C ILE A 83 14.06 0.07 -3.03
N THR A 84 14.29 -0.54 -4.18
CA THR A 84 13.28 -1.37 -4.83
C THR A 84 13.72 -2.83 -4.83
N ILE A 85 13.05 -3.61 -4.00
CA ILE A 85 13.12 -5.07 -3.98
C ILE A 85 11.84 -5.60 -4.62
N TYR A 86 11.97 -6.55 -5.52
CA TYR A 86 10.87 -7.29 -6.12
C TYR A 86 11.28 -8.74 -6.33
N GLN A 87 10.43 -9.67 -5.90
CA GLN A 87 10.73 -11.11 -5.95
C GLN A 87 12.12 -11.45 -5.39
N ARG A 88 12.44 -10.89 -4.21
CA ARG A 88 13.73 -11.09 -3.49
C ARG A 88 14.97 -10.48 -4.19
N GLN A 89 14.80 -9.78 -5.31
CA GLN A 89 15.91 -9.17 -6.06
C GLN A 89 15.96 -7.67 -5.85
N LEU A 90 17.17 -7.13 -5.70
CA LEU A 90 17.43 -5.71 -5.66
C LEU A 90 17.48 -5.15 -7.08
N TYR A 91 16.55 -4.27 -7.42
CA TYR A 91 16.48 -3.57 -8.71
C TYR A 91 16.97 -2.13 -8.65
N ARG A 92 16.84 -1.49 -7.50
CA ARG A 92 17.28 -0.11 -7.30
C ARG A 92 17.83 0.07 -5.90
N PHE A 93 18.99 0.71 -5.82
CA PHE A 93 19.56 1.23 -4.61
C PHE A 93 19.88 2.71 -4.78
N ASN A 94 19.02 3.58 -4.31
CA ASN A 94 19.21 5.03 -4.25
C ASN A 94 18.34 5.61 -3.11
N PRO A 95 18.62 5.25 -1.86
CA PRO A 95 17.72 5.53 -0.74
C PRO A 95 17.50 7.01 -0.51
N ARG A 96 18.53 7.84 -0.74
CA ARG A 96 18.45 9.28 -0.44
C ARG A 96 18.00 9.51 1.00
N THR A 97 16.96 10.35 1.17
CA THR A 97 16.31 10.66 2.45
C THR A 97 14.93 10.02 2.56
N LEU A 98 14.73 8.88 1.89
CA LEU A 98 13.49 8.12 1.99
C LEU A 98 13.62 7.04 3.05
N GLU A 99 12.59 6.90 3.85
CA GLU A 99 12.33 5.72 4.63
C GLU A 99 11.79 4.62 3.71
N SER A 100 12.02 3.36 4.04
CA SER A 100 11.54 2.24 3.23
C SER A 100 10.78 1.24 4.07
N CYS A 101 9.76 0.63 3.46
CA CYS A 101 9.01 -0.47 4.04
C CYS A 101 9.30 -1.74 3.26
N PHE A 102 9.75 -2.77 3.97
CA PHE A 102 10.07 -4.10 3.45
C PHE A 102 9.05 -5.11 3.94
N PHE A 103 8.73 -6.07 3.10
CA PHE A 103 7.78 -7.13 3.41
C PHE A 103 8.50 -8.48 3.37
N THR A 104 8.39 -9.23 4.47
CA THR A 104 9.00 -10.54 4.60
C THR A 104 8.14 -11.64 3.98
N ALA A 105 8.69 -12.83 3.79
CA ALA A 105 7.93 -13.99 3.36
C ALA A 105 6.91 -14.48 4.40
N SER A 106 7.13 -14.15 5.69
CA SER A 106 6.16 -14.38 6.77
C SER A 106 5.01 -13.37 6.80
N GLY A 107 5.08 -12.30 5.96
CA GLY A 107 4.08 -11.24 5.87
C GLY A 107 4.35 -10.04 6.79
N ASP A 108 5.46 -10.00 7.50
CA ASP A 108 5.76 -8.89 8.40
C ASP A 108 6.23 -7.65 7.65
N MET A 109 5.85 -6.48 8.14
CA MET A 109 6.36 -5.18 7.69
C MET A 109 7.57 -4.78 8.53
N ILE A 110 8.68 -4.48 7.87
CA ILE A 110 9.91 -3.97 8.51
C ILE A 110 10.23 -2.61 7.90
N PHE A 111 10.47 -1.62 8.75
CA PHE A 111 10.86 -0.29 8.31
C PHE A 111 12.38 -0.13 8.38
N THR A 112 12.92 0.72 7.52
CA THR A 112 14.27 1.25 7.63
C THR A 112 14.22 2.76 7.54
N HIS A 113 15.00 3.39 8.42
CA HIS A 113 15.17 4.82 8.47
C HIS A 113 16.31 5.29 7.57
N VAL A 114 16.34 6.60 7.34
CA VAL A 114 17.41 7.24 6.57
C VAL A 114 18.78 6.92 7.17
N GLY A 115 19.68 6.38 6.36
CA GLY A 115 21.04 6.06 6.78
C GLY A 115 21.25 4.69 7.44
N GLU A 116 20.21 3.85 7.56
CA GLU A 116 20.37 2.49 8.08
C GLU A 116 20.92 1.50 7.05
N LEU A 117 20.59 1.70 5.78
CA LEU A 117 21.10 0.89 4.66
C LEU A 117 21.84 1.82 3.68
N ASN A 118 23.17 1.76 3.66
CA ASN A 118 24.02 2.71 2.96
C ASN A 118 24.72 2.14 1.72
N THR A 119 24.70 0.81 1.55
CA THR A 119 25.32 0.12 0.43
C THR A 119 24.39 -0.95 -0.14
N GLU A 120 24.62 -1.32 -1.40
CA GLU A 120 23.87 -2.43 -2.02
C GLU A 120 24.12 -3.77 -1.30
N GLU A 121 25.34 -3.97 -0.78
CA GLU A 121 25.73 -5.15 -0.04
C GLU A 121 24.94 -5.27 1.27
N GLU A 122 24.78 -4.16 2.00
CA GLU A 122 23.96 -4.11 3.21
C GLU A 122 22.49 -4.43 2.88
N VAL A 123 21.95 -3.88 1.79
CA VAL A 123 20.58 -4.20 1.37
C VAL A 123 20.44 -5.67 0.99
N LYS A 124 21.38 -6.24 0.21
CA LYS A 124 21.33 -7.65 -0.17
C LYS A 124 21.42 -8.57 1.04
N LYS A 125 22.27 -8.22 2.00
CA LYS A 125 22.36 -8.94 3.28
C LYS A 125 21.05 -8.81 4.07
N PHE A 126 20.49 -7.60 4.17
CA PHE A 126 19.20 -7.36 4.86
C PHE A 126 18.07 -8.17 4.25
N VAL A 127 18.01 -8.26 2.90
CA VAL A 127 17.03 -9.07 2.17
C VAL A 127 17.14 -10.55 2.53
N GLN A 128 18.37 -11.08 2.62
CA GLN A 128 18.61 -12.49 2.98
C GLN A 128 18.30 -12.76 4.44
N ASP A 129 18.81 -11.92 5.35
CA ASP A 129 18.67 -12.11 6.81
C ASP A 129 17.21 -12.04 7.27
N ASN A 130 16.38 -11.25 6.59
CA ASN A 130 14.98 -11.02 6.94
C ASN A 130 13.98 -11.68 5.97
N ASP A 131 14.45 -12.47 5.03
CA ASP A 131 13.62 -13.14 4.02
C ASP A 131 12.65 -12.17 3.29
N ILE A 132 13.18 -11.02 2.85
CA ILE A 132 12.40 -9.96 2.21
C ILE A 132 11.94 -10.39 0.81
N THR A 133 10.67 -10.25 0.52
CA THR A 133 10.06 -10.57 -0.78
C THR A 133 9.96 -9.34 -1.68
N PHE A 134 9.59 -8.19 -1.12
CA PHE A 134 9.50 -6.92 -1.83
C PHE A 134 9.63 -5.73 -0.89
N SER A 135 9.83 -4.54 -1.44
CA SER A 135 9.84 -3.29 -0.70
C SER A 135 9.07 -2.19 -1.43
N VAL A 136 8.70 -1.16 -0.69
CA VAL A 136 8.21 0.12 -1.19
C VAL A 136 8.97 1.25 -0.50
N SER A 137 9.26 2.34 -1.24
CA SER A 137 10.05 3.47 -0.74
C SER A 137 9.36 4.79 -1.09
N PHE A 138 8.11 4.97 -0.69
CA PHE A 138 7.39 6.24 -0.79
C PHE A 138 7.49 7.00 0.53
N GLY A 139 6.81 6.54 1.54
CA GLY A 139 6.83 7.07 2.90
C GLY A 139 6.08 8.39 3.11
N PRO A 140 6.17 8.91 4.29
CA PRO A 140 6.99 8.44 5.41
C PRO A 140 6.36 7.27 6.17
N ILE A 141 7.09 6.78 7.19
CA ILE A 141 6.53 5.94 8.25
C ILE A 141 5.51 6.80 9.02
N LEU A 142 4.27 6.32 9.15
CA LEU A 142 3.18 7.03 9.82
C LEU A 142 3.03 6.64 11.28
N VAL A 143 3.18 5.34 11.55
CA VAL A 143 3.15 4.74 12.89
C VAL A 143 4.23 3.66 12.96
N GLU A 144 4.94 3.59 14.05
CA GLU A 144 5.97 2.59 14.27
C GLU A 144 5.97 2.14 15.73
N ASN A 145 5.86 0.83 15.96
CA ASN A 145 5.83 0.22 17.30
C ASN A 145 4.77 0.83 18.22
N GLY A 146 3.60 1.19 17.67
CA GLY A 146 2.52 1.83 18.39
C GLY A 146 2.71 3.33 18.67
N GLU A 147 3.77 3.93 18.14
CA GLU A 147 4.03 5.36 18.26
C GLU A 147 3.70 6.08 16.93
N LYS A 148 2.78 7.03 16.98
CA LYS A 148 2.50 7.89 15.84
C LYS A 148 3.68 8.81 15.55
N LYS A 149 4.10 8.87 14.29
CA LYS A 149 5.16 9.76 13.84
C LYS A 149 4.59 11.12 13.41
N THR A 150 5.40 12.15 13.57
CA THR A 150 5.12 13.49 13.05
C THR A 150 6.22 13.86 12.06
N THR A 151 5.83 14.14 10.83
CA THR A 151 6.76 14.48 9.75
C THR A 151 6.68 15.97 9.46
N ASN A 152 7.79 16.69 9.57
CA ASN A 152 7.85 18.12 9.29
C ASN A 152 8.41 18.40 7.89
N THR A 153 9.33 17.57 7.42
CA THR A 153 9.94 17.66 6.08
C THR A 153 10.13 16.25 5.53
N TYR A 154 9.90 16.09 4.24
CA TYR A 154 10.15 14.82 3.57
C TYR A 154 10.59 15.06 2.11
N LEU A 155 11.31 14.11 1.50
CA LEU A 155 11.85 14.29 0.14
C LEU A 155 10.76 14.55 -0.90
N VAL A 156 9.59 14.01 -0.71
CA VAL A 156 8.43 14.22 -1.60
C VAL A 156 7.88 15.65 -1.48
N GLY A 157 8.24 16.38 -0.41
CA GLY A 157 8.00 17.82 -0.27
C GLY A 157 6.57 18.24 0.06
N GLU A 158 5.64 17.30 0.20
CA GLU A 158 4.21 17.59 0.25
C GLU A 158 3.58 17.27 1.62
N VAL A 159 4.35 17.50 2.69
CA VAL A 159 3.94 17.14 4.05
C VAL A 159 2.71 17.92 4.50
N ASP A 160 2.71 19.23 4.30
CA ASP A 160 1.66 20.16 4.75
C ASP A 160 0.56 20.42 3.72
N ILE A 161 0.70 19.85 2.52
CA ILE A 161 -0.30 20.01 1.47
C ILE A 161 -1.40 18.96 1.62
N HIS A 162 -2.63 19.40 1.40
CA HIS A 162 -3.80 18.51 1.43
C HIS A 162 -3.93 17.76 0.11
N TYR A 163 -3.67 16.46 0.16
CA TYR A 163 -3.83 15.52 -0.95
C TYR A 163 -4.69 14.34 -0.56
N SER A 164 -5.18 13.62 -1.54
CA SER A 164 -5.64 12.24 -1.35
C SER A 164 -4.45 11.38 -0.91
N ARG A 165 -4.65 10.54 0.08
CA ARG A 165 -3.58 9.75 0.71
C ARG A 165 -3.92 8.28 0.69
N ALA A 166 -2.90 7.45 0.56
CA ALA A 166 -2.99 6.00 0.71
C ALA A 166 -1.97 5.53 1.73
N ALA A 167 -2.32 4.50 2.48
CA ALA A 167 -1.44 3.87 3.45
C ALA A 167 -1.74 2.39 3.61
N ILE A 168 -0.71 1.63 3.97
CA ILE A 168 -0.82 0.25 4.44
C ILE A 168 -0.31 0.17 5.87
N GLY A 169 -1.02 -0.57 6.72
CA GLY A 169 -0.59 -0.84 8.08
C GLY A 169 -0.70 -2.30 8.44
N GLN A 170 0.17 -2.76 9.33
CA GLN A 170 0.10 -4.07 9.95
C GLN A 170 -0.47 -3.92 11.35
N VAL A 171 -1.63 -4.53 11.59
CA VAL A 171 -2.34 -4.50 12.87
C VAL A 171 -1.77 -5.54 13.83
N ASP A 172 -1.50 -6.74 13.31
CA ASP A 172 -0.94 -7.87 14.02
C ASP A 172 -0.33 -8.83 12.97
N LYS A 173 0.20 -9.96 13.40
CA LYS A 173 0.71 -10.98 12.49
C LYS A 173 -0.36 -11.40 11.47
N LEU A 174 -0.02 -11.29 10.18
CA LEU A 174 -0.92 -11.63 9.06
C LEU A 174 -2.26 -10.86 9.06
N HIS A 175 -2.29 -9.70 9.69
CA HIS A 175 -3.45 -8.84 9.83
C HIS A 175 -3.10 -7.40 9.45
N TYR A 176 -3.80 -6.84 8.47
CA TYR A 176 -3.45 -5.56 7.85
C TYR A 176 -4.66 -4.64 7.75
N LEU A 177 -4.38 -3.34 7.65
CA LEU A 177 -5.35 -2.30 7.33
C LEU A 177 -4.85 -1.49 6.13
N LEU A 178 -5.64 -1.44 5.08
CA LEU A 178 -5.45 -0.52 3.95
C LEU A 178 -6.31 0.71 4.19
N MET A 179 -5.79 1.89 3.86
CA MET A 179 -6.49 3.16 3.98
C MET A 179 -6.32 3.98 2.72
N SER A 180 -7.41 4.56 2.22
CA SER A 180 -7.39 5.61 1.21
C SER A 180 -8.29 6.76 1.64
N ILE A 181 -7.83 8.00 1.46
CA ILE A 181 -8.55 9.22 1.82
C ILE A 181 -8.66 10.07 0.58
N ASN A 182 -9.89 10.33 0.12
CA ASN A 182 -10.18 10.99 -1.14
C ASN A 182 -11.33 12.00 -0.99
N GLU A 183 -11.62 12.73 -2.07
CA GLU A 183 -12.88 13.46 -2.21
C GLU A 183 -13.96 12.52 -2.76
N GLU A 184 -15.10 12.41 -2.07
CA GLU A 184 -16.24 11.64 -2.57
C GLU A 184 -17.58 12.29 -2.20
N GLY A 185 -18.45 12.49 -3.17
CA GLY A 185 -19.77 13.06 -2.95
C GLY A 185 -19.71 14.47 -2.34
N VAL A 186 -20.27 14.63 -1.14
CA VAL A 186 -20.27 15.89 -0.38
C VAL A 186 -19.01 16.08 0.45
N TYR A 187 -18.21 15.03 0.65
CA TYR A 187 -16.97 15.04 1.42
C TYR A 187 -15.83 15.54 0.55
N LYS A 188 -15.33 16.73 0.82
CA LYS A 188 -14.40 17.47 -0.06
C LYS A 188 -13.02 17.69 0.54
N ASN A 189 -12.81 17.31 1.80
CA ASN A 189 -11.52 17.52 2.41
C ASN A 189 -10.53 16.44 2.02
N ARG A 190 -9.36 16.87 1.61
CA ARG A 190 -8.13 16.08 1.57
C ARG A 190 -7.35 16.33 2.84
N VAL A 191 -6.32 15.55 3.09
CA VAL A 191 -5.57 15.58 4.34
C VAL A 191 -4.08 15.79 4.12
N THR A 192 -3.40 16.37 5.13
CA THR A 192 -1.93 16.38 5.19
C THR A 192 -1.42 14.97 5.55
N ILE A 193 -0.10 14.75 5.43
CA ILE A 193 0.48 13.47 5.81
C ILE A 193 0.32 13.19 7.31
N ASN A 194 0.45 14.21 8.15
CA ASN A 194 0.27 14.07 9.60
C ASN A 194 -1.19 13.76 9.98
N GLN A 195 -2.16 14.35 9.27
CA GLN A 195 -3.57 14.00 9.45
C GLN A 195 -3.87 12.55 8.99
N ALA A 196 -3.22 12.07 7.92
CA ALA A 196 -3.32 10.67 7.53
C ALA A 196 -2.73 9.74 8.61
N ALA A 197 -1.61 10.13 9.23
CA ALA A 197 -1.04 9.41 10.37
C ALA A 197 -2.01 9.39 11.57
N ASP A 198 -2.69 10.51 11.88
CA ASP A 198 -3.70 10.56 12.93
C ASP A 198 -4.85 9.57 12.68
N LEU A 199 -5.33 9.50 11.44
CA LEU A 199 -6.45 8.63 11.05
C LEU A 199 -6.11 7.15 11.17
N ILE A 200 -4.96 6.71 10.66
CA ILE A 200 -4.57 5.30 10.74
C ILE A 200 -4.18 4.90 12.17
N TYR A 201 -3.54 5.81 12.91
CA TYR A 201 -3.22 5.61 14.33
C TYR A 201 -4.49 5.43 15.19
N ALA A 202 -5.53 6.22 14.92
CA ALA A 202 -6.82 6.13 15.63
C ALA A 202 -7.54 4.78 15.40
N LYS A 203 -7.14 4.03 14.35
CA LYS A 203 -7.61 2.64 14.12
C LYS A 203 -6.84 1.60 14.94
N GLY A 204 -5.88 2.00 15.76
CA GLY A 204 -5.10 1.09 16.61
C GLY A 204 -4.01 0.32 15.86
N VAL A 205 -3.56 0.81 14.72
CA VAL A 205 -2.53 0.17 13.89
C VAL A 205 -1.15 0.51 14.46
N PRO A 206 -0.35 -0.47 14.92
CA PRO A 206 0.96 -0.23 15.51
C PRO A 206 2.07 0.06 14.51
N ASN A 207 1.93 -0.37 13.24
CA ASN A 207 2.90 -0.12 12.18
C ASN A 207 2.17 0.30 10.91
N ALA A 208 2.48 1.49 10.37
CA ALA A 208 1.83 2.00 9.17
C ALA A 208 2.78 2.84 8.32
N TYR A 209 2.63 2.74 7.01
CA TYR A 209 3.48 3.36 6.02
C TYR A 209 2.66 4.03 4.92
N ALA A 210 3.05 5.25 4.53
CA ALA A 210 2.39 5.99 3.46
C ALA A 210 2.81 5.46 2.07
N LEU A 211 1.82 5.33 1.21
CA LEU A 211 1.98 4.98 -0.20
C LEU A 211 1.77 6.21 -1.08
N ASP A 212 1.93 6.06 -2.40
CA ASP A 212 1.68 7.16 -3.33
C ASP A 212 0.25 7.70 -3.18
N GLY A 213 0.12 9.02 -3.30
CA GLY A 213 -1.12 9.73 -3.07
C GLY A 213 -1.71 10.38 -4.34
N GLY A 214 -2.61 11.34 -4.13
CA GLY A 214 -3.30 12.01 -5.23
C GLY A 214 -4.21 11.05 -5.99
N GLN A 215 -4.24 11.14 -7.31
CA GLN A 215 -5.08 10.30 -8.15
C GLN A 215 -4.73 8.80 -8.10
N THR A 216 -3.50 8.47 -7.66
CA THR A 216 -3.07 7.09 -7.51
C THR A 216 -3.62 6.43 -6.25
N ALA A 217 -4.06 7.18 -5.24
CA ALA A 217 -4.66 6.66 -4.02
C ALA A 217 -5.93 5.85 -4.32
N THR A 218 -5.76 4.56 -4.61
CA THR A 218 -6.82 3.67 -5.10
C THR A 218 -6.76 2.33 -4.40
N ILE A 219 -7.91 1.87 -3.90
CA ILE A 219 -8.14 0.51 -3.43
C ILE A 219 -9.02 -0.19 -4.47
N VAL A 220 -8.64 -1.39 -4.86
CA VAL A 220 -9.41 -2.27 -5.75
C VAL A 220 -9.92 -3.44 -4.93
N MET A 221 -11.22 -3.73 -5.04
CA MET A 221 -11.85 -4.90 -4.43
C MET A 221 -12.86 -5.48 -5.43
N ASN A 222 -12.94 -6.79 -5.50
CA ASN A 222 -13.84 -7.47 -6.45
C ASN A 222 -13.65 -7.04 -7.92
N GLY A 223 -12.43 -6.63 -8.30
CA GLY A 223 -12.10 -6.19 -9.66
C GLY A 223 -12.49 -4.75 -9.99
N GLU A 224 -13.06 -4.00 -9.06
CA GLU A 224 -13.48 -2.61 -9.23
C GLU A 224 -12.80 -1.68 -8.20
N THR A 225 -12.79 -0.37 -8.49
CA THR A 225 -12.29 0.62 -7.52
C THR A 225 -13.26 0.74 -6.36
N PHE A 226 -12.81 0.43 -5.14
CA PHE A 226 -13.63 0.54 -3.94
C PHE A 226 -13.81 1.99 -3.49
N ASN A 227 -12.74 2.79 -3.43
CA ASN A 227 -12.83 4.23 -3.20
C ASN A 227 -13.04 4.98 -4.52
N ARG A 228 -13.42 6.23 -4.44
CA ARG A 228 -13.47 7.11 -5.62
C ARG A 228 -12.12 7.80 -5.81
N PRO A 229 -11.30 7.42 -6.81
CA PRO A 229 -10.05 8.13 -7.10
C PRO A 229 -10.30 9.61 -7.43
N ASP A 230 -9.29 10.46 -7.29
CA ASP A 230 -9.38 11.87 -7.67
C ASP A 230 -9.85 12.01 -9.13
N TRP A 231 -10.68 13.02 -9.38
CA TRP A 231 -11.37 13.28 -10.65
C TRP A 231 -12.33 12.16 -11.10
N GLY A 232 -12.58 11.16 -10.24
CA GLY A 232 -13.57 10.11 -10.50
C GLY A 232 -13.11 8.98 -11.41
N ASN A 233 -11.83 8.96 -11.79
CA ASN A 233 -11.25 7.93 -12.64
C ASN A 233 -9.95 7.41 -12.05
N GLU A 234 -9.72 6.11 -12.16
CA GLU A 234 -8.43 5.52 -11.84
C GLU A 234 -7.34 6.03 -12.80
N ARG A 235 -6.10 6.02 -12.32
CA ARG A 235 -4.92 6.41 -13.09
C ARG A 235 -4.06 5.19 -13.38
N ILE A 236 -3.43 5.14 -14.56
CA ILE A 236 -2.39 4.17 -14.85
C ILE A 236 -1.21 4.37 -13.90
N MET A 237 -0.66 3.26 -13.40
CA MET A 237 0.42 3.24 -12.42
C MET A 237 1.42 2.12 -12.69
N THR A 238 2.48 2.07 -11.90
CA THR A 238 3.59 1.14 -12.10
C THR A 238 3.49 -0.11 -11.24
N ASP A 239 2.75 -0.05 -10.13
CA ASP A 239 2.67 -1.15 -9.20
C ASP A 239 1.48 -1.07 -8.24
N ILE A 240 1.09 -2.23 -7.74
CA ILE A 240 0.13 -2.40 -6.66
C ILE A 240 0.70 -3.34 -5.59
N ILE A 241 0.23 -3.17 -4.35
CA ILE A 241 0.33 -4.18 -3.29
C ILE A 241 -1.01 -4.88 -3.24
N TYR A 242 -1.02 -6.21 -3.18
CA TYR A 242 -2.25 -6.97 -3.22
C TYR A 242 -2.24 -8.19 -2.31
N PHE A 243 -3.45 -8.64 -1.99
CA PHE A 243 -3.70 -9.86 -1.26
C PHE A 243 -4.52 -10.81 -2.15
N ALA A 244 -4.12 -12.07 -2.17
CA ALA A 244 -4.78 -13.12 -2.93
C ALA A 244 -5.17 -14.29 -2.04
N THR A 245 -6.14 -15.08 -2.48
CA THR A 245 -6.44 -16.37 -1.85
C THR A 245 -5.27 -17.32 -2.00
N ALA A 246 -5.08 -18.25 -1.05
CA ALA A 246 -4.18 -19.39 -1.19
C ALA A 246 -4.91 -20.64 -1.77
N ILE A 247 -6.21 -20.57 -2.00
CA ILE A 247 -6.95 -21.62 -2.67
C ILE A 247 -6.60 -21.58 -4.16
N PRO A 248 -6.14 -22.71 -4.77
CA PRO A 248 -5.93 -22.77 -6.20
C PRO A 248 -7.24 -22.43 -6.93
N GLY A 249 -7.17 -21.50 -7.90
CA GLY A 249 -8.32 -21.23 -8.76
C GLY A 249 -8.77 -22.51 -9.50
N GLU A 250 -10.07 -22.69 -9.72
CA GLU A 250 -10.55 -23.68 -10.65
C GLU A 250 -9.95 -23.37 -12.01
N GLU A 251 -9.18 -24.30 -12.57
CA GLU A 251 -8.73 -24.18 -13.96
C GLU A 251 -9.98 -24.03 -14.81
N ALA A 252 -10.07 -22.93 -15.55
CA ALA A 252 -11.14 -22.74 -16.49
C ALA A 252 -11.15 -23.97 -17.41
N SER A 253 -12.17 -24.79 -17.28
CA SER A 253 -12.36 -25.95 -18.14
C SER A 253 -12.47 -25.48 -19.58
N SER A 254 -11.41 -25.70 -20.34
CA SER A 254 -11.30 -25.40 -21.76
C SER A 254 -12.36 -26.15 -22.59
#